data_9ac8798a0f4be7f963126b59c92a189f
#
_entry.id   9ac8798a0f4be7f963126b59c92a189f
#
_cell.length_a   1.000
_cell.length_b   1.000
_cell.length_c   1.000
_cell.angle_alpha   90.00
_cell.angle_beta   90.00
_cell.angle_gamma   90.00
#
_symmetry.space_group_name_H-M   'P 1'
#
loop_
_entity.id
_entity.type
_entity.pdbx_description
1 polymer ?
#
loop_
_entity_poly.entity_id
_entity_poly.type
_entity_poly.pdbx_seq_one_letter_code
_entity_poly.pdbx_strand_id
1 'polypeptide(L)'
;MSAIWGIVDFCSGQTDTQRKNRAGSLKEEALRMRQAYGTSCLDRIQEKTQEEYYLACGVQNVTREAKEEAFPYEKSEKNGEGGSLFVADVILDNRRELAQRFVSRRDLCSHPDGEILYESFCRQPRETLAVARGAYACAYLEPGKQLTLFNDAVGNRSVYYFREGKRVYFSTLLAGISCERETWEENTGWFERFFAIRDLRAVSEPRETPYAGILRLAPGEIAVFTEEGVRRSDYWDPFAGRKLLQGKTEAEYRELVTTVFRHCVEDVIREGRNGIKTGILLSGGLDSNAVAGYAAPFLAARGKKLYSFTAVPEEKERSRIPGQYAVEDERRSVELVRSFHGNLEPEYLVTNRGDLLAENRRLRELLEAPHKAVLNLPWMYECYRRAAEKGCGILLSGQYGNITISYGDFRSLFLTLLHQRRWRSLVQEINAYSRKYHRSRKWIWRDLLTAEAGQDHEAVARYMYDKSALRQIGEYEVKLSLATGVVPRDPTRDKRLIALVLSLPPEQFTHAGQERRLVRQYLRGKIPEEILADEFHKGRQGVGSRELLIAQWERICEALPETLEEAMTGENGLTRAGMVRGFYVGLAQEYRRRFEV
;
A
#
# COMPACT_ATOMS: atom_id res chain seq x y z
N MET A 1 0.73 -5.73 -13.13
CA MET A 1 -0.30 -4.79 -12.65
C MET A 1 -0.98 -4.22 -13.87
N SER A 2 -2.22 -3.86 -13.72
CA SER A 2 -3.01 -3.33 -14.84
C SER A 2 -3.63 -2.01 -14.41
N ALA A 3 -4.35 -1.37 -15.27
CA ALA A 3 -5.17 -0.21 -14.93
C ALA A 3 -6.54 -0.41 -15.54
N ILE A 4 -7.58 0.05 -14.88
CA ILE A 4 -8.95 0.02 -15.41
C ILE A 4 -9.52 1.42 -15.47
N TRP A 5 -10.32 1.68 -16.51
CA TRP A 5 -11.08 2.91 -16.63
C TRP A 5 -12.30 2.69 -17.48
N GLY A 6 -13.28 3.54 -17.35
CA GLY A 6 -14.49 3.45 -18.15
C GLY A 6 -15.56 4.45 -17.79
N ILE A 7 -16.60 4.44 -18.61
CA ILE A 7 -17.79 5.28 -18.52
C ILE A 7 -19.01 4.38 -18.65
N VAL A 8 -20.02 4.57 -17.81
CA VAL A 8 -21.30 3.87 -17.91
C VAL A 8 -22.43 4.91 -17.83
N ASP A 9 -23.33 4.89 -18.79
CA ASP A 9 -24.49 5.78 -18.87
C ASP A 9 -25.78 4.96 -18.68
N PHE A 10 -26.49 5.22 -17.57
CA PHE A 10 -27.74 4.52 -17.22
C PHE A 10 -28.99 5.12 -17.85
N CYS A 11 -28.84 5.89 -18.92
CA CYS A 11 -29.99 6.54 -19.55
C CYS A 11 -30.79 5.58 -20.42
N SER A 12 -31.88 5.06 -19.88
CA SER A 12 -32.92 4.35 -20.62
C SER A 12 -33.99 5.31 -21.17
N GLY A 13 -34.55 5.04 -22.35
CA GLY A 13 -35.78 5.69 -22.82
C GLY A 13 -35.62 6.98 -23.62
N GLN A 14 -34.58 7.15 -24.44
CA GLN A 14 -34.38 8.36 -25.28
C GLN A 14 -34.64 8.16 -26.76
N THR A 15 -34.89 9.30 -27.48
CA THR A 15 -35.02 9.33 -28.91
C THR A 15 -33.70 8.94 -29.62
N ASP A 16 -33.77 8.38 -30.85
CA ASP A 16 -32.59 7.97 -31.61
C ASP A 16 -31.57 9.09 -31.83
N THR A 17 -32.03 10.33 -31.98
CA THR A 17 -31.14 11.50 -32.12
C THR A 17 -30.35 11.77 -30.84
N GLN A 18 -30.99 11.69 -29.67
CA GLN A 18 -30.34 11.87 -28.37
C GLN A 18 -29.33 10.76 -28.07
N ARG A 19 -29.63 9.52 -28.46
CA ARG A 19 -28.69 8.38 -28.36
C ARG A 19 -27.45 8.60 -29.23
N LYS A 20 -27.59 9.04 -30.51
CA LYS A 20 -26.47 9.31 -31.40
C LYS A 20 -25.55 10.43 -30.90
N ASN A 21 -26.12 11.53 -30.39
CA ASN A 21 -25.32 12.63 -29.82
C ASN A 21 -24.54 12.19 -28.59
N ARG A 22 -25.14 11.37 -27.73
CA ARG A 22 -24.48 10.82 -26.53
C ARG A 22 -23.40 9.82 -26.86
N ALA A 23 -23.62 8.93 -27.83
CA ALA A 23 -22.58 8.01 -28.28
C ALA A 23 -21.37 8.76 -28.88
N GLY A 24 -21.58 9.92 -29.51
CA GLY A 24 -20.52 10.82 -29.95
C GLY A 24 -19.71 11.38 -28.79
N SER A 25 -20.40 11.97 -27.78
CA SER A 25 -19.79 12.48 -26.57
C SER A 25 -18.99 11.40 -25.82
N LEU A 26 -19.57 10.20 -25.65
CA LEU A 26 -18.92 9.08 -24.96
C LEU A 26 -17.60 8.66 -25.63
N LYS A 27 -17.53 8.69 -26.96
CA LYS A 27 -16.29 8.37 -27.69
C LYS A 27 -15.19 9.42 -27.47
N GLU A 28 -15.55 10.69 -27.45
CA GLU A 28 -14.59 11.77 -27.18
C GLU A 28 -14.05 11.70 -25.73
N GLU A 29 -14.95 11.47 -24.79
CA GLU A 29 -14.60 11.28 -23.37
C GLU A 29 -13.71 10.02 -23.19
N ALA A 30 -14.05 8.91 -23.81
CA ALA A 30 -13.23 7.69 -23.82
C ALA A 30 -11.81 7.95 -24.32
N LEU A 31 -11.67 8.78 -25.37
CA LEU A 31 -10.35 9.16 -25.90
C LEU A 31 -9.55 10.00 -24.90
N ARG A 32 -10.17 10.97 -24.24
CA ARG A 32 -9.50 11.78 -23.19
C ARG A 32 -9.05 10.92 -22.03
N MET A 33 -9.93 10.04 -21.50
CA MET A 33 -9.57 9.08 -20.46
C MET A 33 -8.38 8.21 -20.85
N ARG A 34 -8.38 7.69 -22.07
CA ARG A 34 -7.27 6.87 -22.59
C ARG A 34 -5.95 7.64 -22.66
N GLN A 35 -5.99 8.92 -23.07
CA GLN A 35 -4.79 9.77 -23.14
C GLN A 35 -4.12 9.97 -21.77
N ALA A 36 -4.89 9.98 -20.68
CA ALA A 36 -4.35 10.06 -19.31
C ALA A 36 -3.39 8.90 -18.96
N TYR A 37 -3.48 7.78 -19.69
CA TYR A 37 -2.59 6.63 -19.52
C TYR A 37 -1.42 6.60 -20.50
N GLY A 38 -1.22 7.64 -21.32
CA GLY A 38 -0.20 7.68 -22.36
C GLY A 38 1.25 7.56 -21.87
N THR A 39 1.51 7.91 -20.61
CA THR A 39 2.83 7.79 -19.97
C THR A 39 2.96 6.55 -19.07
N SER A 40 1.91 5.75 -18.93
CA SER A 40 1.92 4.56 -18.10
C SER A 40 2.63 3.39 -18.79
N CYS A 41 3.41 2.62 -18.01
CA CYS A 41 4.09 1.42 -18.48
C CYS A 41 3.08 0.27 -18.67
N LEU A 42 2.31 0.29 -19.73
CA LEU A 42 1.34 -0.73 -20.09
C LEU A 42 1.83 -1.48 -21.33
N ASP A 43 1.76 -2.81 -21.34
CA ASP A 43 2.15 -3.64 -22.50
C ASP A 43 1.08 -3.64 -23.57
N ARG A 44 -0.19 -3.54 -23.19
CA ARG A 44 -1.33 -3.45 -24.12
C ARG A 44 -2.55 -2.81 -23.46
N ILE A 45 -3.42 -2.26 -24.27
CA ILE A 45 -4.74 -1.76 -23.86
C ILE A 45 -5.80 -2.59 -24.57
N GLN A 46 -6.79 -3.03 -23.81
CA GLN A 46 -7.97 -3.76 -24.30
C GLN A 46 -9.20 -2.95 -23.94
N GLU A 47 -10.07 -2.72 -24.91
CA GLU A 47 -11.21 -1.81 -24.72
C GLU A 47 -12.44 -2.27 -25.49
N LYS A 48 -13.61 -1.91 -24.97
CA LYS A 48 -14.90 -2.13 -25.60
C LYS A 48 -15.79 -0.91 -25.44
N THR A 49 -16.36 -0.45 -26.54
CA THR A 49 -17.28 0.70 -26.58
C THR A 49 -18.62 0.27 -27.17
N GLN A 50 -19.70 0.65 -26.51
CA GLN A 50 -21.06 0.60 -27.04
C GLN A 50 -21.77 1.93 -26.78
N GLU A 51 -23.05 2.07 -27.13
CA GLU A 51 -23.79 3.32 -26.97
C GLU A 51 -23.90 3.80 -25.52
N GLU A 52 -23.94 2.85 -24.55
CA GLU A 52 -24.19 3.11 -23.14
C GLU A 52 -22.93 2.95 -22.26
N TYR A 53 -21.84 2.43 -22.81
CA TYR A 53 -20.63 2.25 -22.00
C TYR A 53 -19.33 2.24 -22.81
N TYR A 54 -18.27 2.62 -22.13
CA TYR A 54 -16.89 2.38 -22.52
C TYR A 54 -16.16 1.71 -21.35
N LEU A 55 -15.55 0.56 -21.60
CA LEU A 55 -14.74 -0.17 -20.63
C LEU A 55 -13.36 -0.43 -21.20
N ALA A 56 -12.32 -0.17 -20.42
CA ALA A 56 -10.94 -0.39 -20.82
C ALA A 56 -10.10 -0.99 -19.68
N CYS A 57 -9.10 -1.77 -20.08
CA CYS A 57 -8.07 -2.30 -19.23
C CYS A 57 -6.70 -2.18 -19.89
N GLY A 58 -5.76 -1.50 -19.21
CA GLY A 58 -4.35 -1.50 -19.59
C GLY A 58 -3.62 -2.61 -18.83
N VAL A 59 -2.99 -3.54 -19.52
CA VAL A 59 -2.37 -4.74 -18.94
C VAL A 59 -0.86 -4.62 -18.90
N GLN A 60 -0.26 -4.97 -17.75
CA GLN A 60 1.18 -5.22 -17.59
C GLN A 60 1.44 -6.73 -17.49
N ASN A 61 2.24 -7.27 -18.39
CA ASN A 61 2.52 -8.72 -18.48
C ASN A 61 3.60 -9.16 -17.48
N VAL A 62 3.37 -8.94 -16.18
CA VAL A 62 4.34 -9.26 -15.12
C VAL A 62 4.31 -10.73 -14.73
N THR A 63 3.14 -11.36 -14.70
CA THR A 63 2.99 -12.80 -14.47
C THR A 63 2.93 -13.56 -15.79
N ARG A 64 3.17 -14.87 -15.72
CA ARG A 64 3.11 -15.73 -16.92
C ARG A 64 1.73 -15.69 -17.57
N GLU A 65 0.69 -15.73 -16.75
CA GLU A 65 -0.71 -15.81 -17.15
C GLU A 65 -1.27 -14.47 -17.64
N ALA A 66 -0.68 -13.34 -17.23
CA ALA A 66 -1.17 -12.01 -17.60
C ALA A 66 -1.21 -11.76 -19.11
N LYS A 67 -0.44 -12.50 -19.90
CA LYS A 67 -0.49 -12.43 -21.37
C LYS A 67 -1.81 -12.92 -21.96
N GLU A 68 -2.45 -13.86 -21.28
CA GLU A 68 -3.68 -14.51 -21.71
C GLU A 68 -4.93 -13.73 -21.25
N GLU A 69 -4.77 -12.61 -20.52
CA GLU A 69 -5.89 -11.75 -20.16
C GLU A 69 -6.59 -11.20 -21.40
N ALA A 70 -7.91 -11.34 -21.46
CA ALA A 70 -8.75 -10.92 -22.57
C ALA A 70 -9.92 -10.04 -22.10
N PHE A 71 -9.60 -8.82 -21.66
CA PHE A 71 -10.60 -7.87 -21.16
C PHE A 71 -11.34 -7.12 -22.30
N PRO A 72 -12.62 -6.76 -22.08
CA PRO A 72 -13.51 -7.20 -21.01
C PRO A 72 -13.89 -8.67 -21.13
N TYR A 73 -13.90 -9.41 -20.03
CA TYR A 73 -14.54 -10.71 -19.99
C TYR A 73 -16.04 -10.55 -20.12
N GLU A 74 -16.69 -11.43 -20.90
CA GLU A 74 -18.11 -11.38 -21.20
C GLU A 74 -18.80 -12.70 -20.93
N LYS A 75 -20.02 -12.63 -20.45
CA LYS A 75 -20.92 -13.77 -20.34
C LYS A 75 -22.26 -13.39 -20.92
N SER A 76 -22.66 -14.06 -22.01
CA SER A 76 -24.01 -13.93 -22.57
C SER A 76 -25.00 -14.74 -21.73
N GLU A 77 -26.14 -14.16 -21.39
CA GLU A 77 -27.25 -14.94 -20.82
C GLU A 77 -27.92 -15.78 -21.93
N LYS A 78 -28.34 -17.00 -21.58
CA LYS A 78 -28.94 -17.97 -22.53
C LYS A 78 -30.23 -17.47 -23.19
N ASN A 79 -30.84 -16.41 -22.66
CA ASN A 79 -32.13 -15.87 -23.12
C ASN A 79 -32.04 -14.55 -23.90
N GLY A 80 -30.82 -14.09 -24.26
CA GLY A 80 -30.65 -12.87 -25.07
C GLY A 80 -30.86 -11.53 -24.33
N GLU A 81 -31.21 -11.54 -23.06
CA GLU A 81 -31.37 -10.35 -22.26
C GLU A 81 -30.09 -10.11 -21.41
N GLY A 82 -29.21 -9.24 -21.95
CA GLY A 82 -28.15 -8.60 -21.18
C GLY A 82 -27.08 -9.52 -20.59
N GLY A 83 -25.92 -9.59 -21.23
CA GLY A 83 -24.72 -10.23 -20.67
C GLY A 83 -24.07 -9.37 -19.59
N SER A 84 -23.06 -9.91 -18.89
CA SER A 84 -22.21 -9.14 -17.98
C SER A 84 -20.82 -8.93 -18.58
N LEU A 85 -20.18 -7.81 -18.22
CA LEU A 85 -18.83 -7.43 -18.64
C LEU A 85 -17.96 -7.20 -17.42
N PHE A 86 -16.68 -7.51 -17.55
CA PHE A 86 -15.74 -7.37 -16.44
C PHE A 86 -14.37 -6.90 -16.90
N VAL A 87 -13.85 -5.87 -16.23
CA VAL A 87 -12.47 -5.42 -16.35
C VAL A 87 -11.82 -5.35 -14.97
N ALA A 88 -10.54 -5.69 -14.88
CA ALA A 88 -9.85 -5.74 -13.60
C ALA A 88 -8.34 -5.42 -13.73
N ASP A 89 -7.83 -4.65 -12.76
CA ASP A 89 -6.43 -4.71 -12.36
C ASP A 89 -6.30 -5.79 -11.29
N VAL A 90 -5.67 -6.92 -11.61
CA VAL A 90 -5.69 -8.09 -10.72
C VAL A 90 -4.40 -8.89 -10.73
N ILE A 91 -3.95 -9.29 -9.52
CA ILE A 91 -3.01 -10.39 -9.28
C ILE A 91 -3.55 -11.18 -8.08
N LEU A 92 -3.92 -12.44 -8.30
CA LEU A 92 -4.43 -13.32 -7.26
C LEU A 92 -3.30 -14.10 -6.59
N ASP A 93 -3.24 -14.10 -5.29
CA ASP A 93 -2.28 -14.89 -4.51
C ASP A 93 -2.80 -16.32 -4.26
N ASN A 94 -4.12 -16.51 -4.22
CA ASN A 94 -4.75 -17.80 -4.03
C ASN A 94 -5.56 -18.28 -5.24
N ARG A 95 -5.06 -18.04 -6.44
CA ARG A 95 -5.73 -18.42 -7.70
C ARG A 95 -6.15 -19.89 -7.75
N ARG A 96 -5.33 -20.80 -7.21
CA ARG A 96 -5.65 -22.23 -7.17
C ARG A 96 -6.86 -22.53 -6.29
N GLU A 97 -6.91 -21.95 -5.10
CA GLU A 97 -8.02 -22.10 -4.17
C GLU A 97 -9.33 -21.59 -4.77
N LEU A 98 -9.31 -20.37 -5.37
CA LEU A 98 -10.47 -19.79 -6.03
C LEU A 98 -10.96 -20.65 -7.19
N ALA A 99 -10.06 -21.09 -8.06
CA ALA A 99 -10.43 -21.89 -9.20
C ALA A 99 -10.97 -23.26 -8.79
N GLN A 100 -10.37 -23.93 -7.81
CA GLN A 100 -10.88 -25.21 -7.30
C GLN A 100 -12.27 -25.07 -6.66
N ARG A 101 -12.48 -23.97 -5.93
CA ARG A 101 -13.71 -23.76 -5.18
C ARG A 101 -14.88 -23.30 -6.07
N PHE A 102 -14.61 -22.44 -7.04
CA PHE A 102 -15.66 -21.75 -7.78
C PHE A 102 -15.68 -22.05 -9.29
N VAL A 103 -14.55 -22.42 -9.91
CA VAL A 103 -14.45 -22.54 -11.37
C VAL A 103 -14.54 -23.98 -11.85
N SER A 104 -14.23 -24.96 -10.98
CA SER A 104 -14.29 -26.41 -11.29
C SER A 104 -13.45 -26.86 -12.49
N ARG A 105 -12.37 -26.14 -12.81
CA ARG A 105 -11.46 -26.47 -13.91
C ARG A 105 -10.16 -27.09 -13.40
N ARG A 106 -9.62 -28.07 -14.12
CA ARG A 106 -8.41 -28.82 -13.74
C ARG A 106 -7.13 -28.14 -14.21
N ASP A 107 -7.14 -27.45 -15.33
CA ASP A 107 -5.96 -26.74 -15.86
C ASP A 107 -5.98 -25.26 -15.48
N LEU A 108 -5.20 -24.93 -14.46
CA LEU A 108 -5.06 -23.56 -13.93
C LEU A 108 -3.92 -22.78 -14.56
N CYS A 109 -3.03 -23.46 -15.30
CA CYS A 109 -1.84 -22.82 -15.85
C CYS A 109 -2.15 -21.92 -17.03
N SER A 110 -3.26 -22.17 -17.74
CA SER A 110 -3.69 -21.42 -18.91
C SER A 110 -4.71 -20.32 -18.63
N HIS A 111 -5.34 -20.31 -17.44
CA HIS A 111 -6.36 -19.31 -17.10
C HIS A 111 -5.76 -18.11 -16.39
N PRO A 112 -5.94 -16.89 -16.89
CA PRO A 112 -5.46 -15.68 -16.24
C PRO A 112 -6.25 -15.34 -14.97
N ASP A 113 -5.66 -14.49 -14.12
CA ASP A 113 -6.24 -14.13 -12.82
C ASP A 113 -7.58 -13.39 -12.95
N GLY A 114 -7.72 -12.57 -13.98
CA GLY A 114 -8.96 -11.85 -14.30
C GLY A 114 -10.11 -12.79 -14.63
N GLU A 115 -9.87 -13.82 -15.44
CA GLU A 115 -10.88 -14.83 -15.79
C GLU A 115 -11.34 -15.61 -14.55
N ILE A 116 -10.37 -16.06 -13.72
CA ILE A 116 -10.66 -16.79 -12.48
C ILE A 116 -11.51 -15.94 -11.53
N LEU A 117 -11.14 -14.67 -11.34
CA LEU A 117 -11.89 -13.77 -10.46
C LEU A 117 -13.29 -13.49 -11.01
N TYR A 118 -13.41 -13.23 -12.30
CA TYR A 118 -14.68 -13.00 -12.98
C TYR A 118 -15.64 -14.19 -12.86
N GLU A 119 -15.19 -15.40 -13.21
CA GLU A 119 -16.02 -16.59 -13.12
C GLU A 119 -16.45 -16.89 -11.67
N SER A 120 -15.53 -16.70 -10.71
CA SER A 120 -15.83 -16.86 -9.29
C SER A 120 -16.87 -15.85 -8.83
N PHE A 121 -16.68 -14.57 -9.19
CA PHE A 121 -17.59 -13.49 -8.82
C PHE A 121 -19.00 -13.67 -9.41
N CYS A 122 -19.10 -14.07 -10.68
CA CYS A 122 -20.40 -14.37 -11.31
C CYS A 122 -21.18 -15.49 -10.61
N ARG A 123 -20.49 -16.44 -9.98
CA ARG A 123 -21.14 -17.57 -9.32
C ARG A 123 -21.54 -17.25 -7.88
N GLN A 124 -20.62 -16.70 -7.11
CA GLN A 124 -20.79 -16.44 -5.66
C GLN A 124 -20.05 -15.15 -5.28
N PRO A 125 -20.60 -13.95 -5.53
CA PRO A 125 -19.90 -12.69 -5.32
C PRO A 125 -19.37 -12.50 -3.89
N ARG A 126 -20.21 -12.73 -2.87
CA ARG A 126 -19.84 -12.51 -1.46
C ARG A 126 -18.76 -13.48 -0.99
N GLU A 127 -18.91 -14.75 -1.30
CA GLU A 127 -17.96 -15.80 -0.93
C GLU A 127 -16.63 -15.61 -1.65
N THR A 128 -16.66 -15.19 -2.91
CA THR A 128 -15.46 -14.87 -3.68
C THR A 128 -14.67 -13.77 -3.01
N LEU A 129 -15.27 -12.66 -2.64
CA LEU A 129 -14.59 -11.55 -1.96
C LEU A 129 -14.10 -11.92 -0.55
N ALA A 130 -14.84 -12.75 0.17
CA ALA A 130 -14.40 -13.25 1.47
C ALA A 130 -13.11 -14.10 1.36
N VAL A 131 -12.99 -14.91 0.29
CA VAL A 131 -11.87 -15.84 0.07
C VAL A 131 -10.73 -15.23 -0.72
N ALA A 132 -11.01 -14.39 -1.74
CA ALA A 132 -10.00 -13.83 -2.63
C ALA A 132 -8.87 -13.12 -1.86
N ARG A 133 -7.62 -13.46 -2.23
CA ARG A 133 -6.39 -12.85 -1.72
C ARG A 133 -5.56 -12.37 -2.89
N GLY A 134 -4.90 -11.25 -2.70
CA GLY A 134 -4.08 -10.61 -3.72
C GLY A 134 -4.33 -9.12 -3.79
N ALA A 135 -4.04 -8.55 -4.93
CA ALA A 135 -4.22 -7.15 -5.21
C ALA A 135 -5.16 -7.01 -6.40
N TYR A 136 -6.31 -6.39 -6.19
CA TYR A 136 -7.28 -6.23 -7.27
C TYR A 136 -8.17 -4.99 -7.11
N ALA A 137 -8.55 -4.42 -8.26
CA ALA A 137 -9.60 -3.42 -8.40
C ALA A 137 -10.39 -3.75 -9.66
N CYS A 138 -11.70 -3.79 -9.57
CA CYS A 138 -12.57 -4.39 -10.57
C CYS A 138 -13.78 -3.52 -10.87
N ALA A 139 -14.22 -3.60 -12.12
CA ALA A 139 -15.52 -3.09 -12.56
C ALA A 139 -16.30 -4.23 -13.23
N TYR A 140 -17.46 -4.54 -12.68
CA TYR A 140 -18.42 -5.52 -13.17
C TYR A 140 -19.67 -4.78 -13.62
N LEU A 141 -19.98 -4.86 -14.89
CA LEU A 141 -21.10 -4.17 -15.53
C LEU A 141 -22.16 -5.16 -15.97
N GLU A 142 -23.39 -4.93 -15.57
CA GLU A 142 -24.61 -5.48 -16.18
C GLU A 142 -25.28 -4.34 -16.94
N PRO A 143 -25.13 -4.29 -18.29
CA PRO A 143 -25.61 -3.17 -19.09
C PRO A 143 -27.09 -2.86 -18.84
N GLY A 144 -27.43 -1.57 -18.69
CA GLY A 144 -28.78 -1.11 -18.40
C GLY A 144 -29.27 -1.40 -16.98
N LYS A 145 -28.52 -2.18 -16.16
CA LYS A 145 -28.93 -2.55 -14.79
C LYS A 145 -28.06 -1.90 -13.74
N GLN A 146 -26.77 -2.26 -13.69
CA GLN A 146 -25.86 -1.77 -12.65
C GLN A 146 -24.39 -1.87 -13.03
N LEU A 147 -23.59 -0.99 -12.42
CA LEU A 147 -22.13 -1.08 -12.39
C LEU A 147 -21.69 -1.37 -10.94
N THR A 148 -20.93 -2.42 -10.74
CA THR A 148 -20.33 -2.75 -9.44
C THR A 148 -18.84 -2.53 -9.49
N LEU A 149 -18.34 -1.59 -8.67
CA LEU A 149 -16.92 -1.37 -8.45
C LEU A 149 -16.52 -1.99 -7.11
N PHE A 150 -15.37 -2.69 -7.07
CA PHE A 150 -14.82 -3.25 -5.83
C PHE A 150 -13.31 -3.37 -5.88
N ASN A 151 -12.67 -3.35 -4.74
CA ASN A 151 -11.22 -3.50 -4.61
C ASN A 151 -10.87 -4.53 -3.53
N ASP A 152 -9.57 -4.87 -3.41
CA ASP A 152 -9.11 -5.82 -2.41
C ASP A 152 -9.27 -5.33 -0.96
N ALA A 153 -9.25 -6.28 -0.04
CA ALA A 153 -9.52 -6.07 1.39
C ALA A 153 -8.64 -4.99 2.03
N VAL A 154 -7.38 -4.90 1.65
CA VAL A 154 -6.39 -4.01 2.27
C VAL A 154 -6.03 -2.79 1.41
N GLY A 155 -6.70 -2.63 0.24
CA GLY A 155 -6.52 -1.49 -0.63
C GLY A 155 -5.17 -1.46 -1.36
N ASN A 156 -4.65 -2.62 -1.78
CA ASN A 156 -3.46 -2.69 -2.64
C ASN A 156 -3.71 -2.05 -4.01
N ARG A 157 -4.98 -1.94 -4.41
CA ARG A 157 -5.42 -1.28 -5.64
C ARG A 157 -6.41 -0.18 -5.34
N SER A 158 -6.40 0.84 -6.20
CA SER A 158 -7.26 2.02 -6.08
C SER A 158 -8.13 2.17 -7.32
N VAL A 159 -9.39 2.57 -7.12
CA VAL A 159 -10.29 3.01 -8.17
C VAL A 159 -10.95 4.30 -7.72
N TYR A 160 -10.79 5.33 -8.55
CA TYR A 160 -11.53 6.58 -8.44
C TYR A 160 -12.84 6.46 -9.21
N TYR A 161 -13.84 7.20 -8.78
CA TYR A 161 -15.11 7.30 -9.50
C TYR A 161 -15.73 8.68 -9.32
N PHE A 162 -16.50 9.08 -10.32
CA PHE A 162 -17.28 10.30 -10.36
C PHE A 162 -18.63 10.01 -10.96
N ARG A 163 -19.69 10.59 -10.39
CA ARG A 163 -21.04 10.47 -10.94
C ARG A 163 -21.58 11.82 -11.31
N GLU A 164 -22.01 11.96 -12.56
CA GLU A 164 -22.73 13.13 -13.05
C GLU A 164 -24.10 12.71 -13.59
N GLY A 165 -25.14 13.02 -12.82
CA GLY A 165 -26.49 12.57 -13.14
C GLY A 165 -26.59 11.04 -13.21
N LYS A 166 -26.82 10.50 -14.40
CA LYS A 166 -26.92 9.06 -14.67
C LYS A 166 -25.61 8.45 -15.22
N ARG A 167 -24.61 9.27 -15.50
CA ARG A 167 -23.32 8.84 -16.01
C ARG A 167 -22.32 8.62 -14.88
N VAL A 168 -21.60 7.52 -14.92
CA VAL A 168 -20.57 7.14 -13.96
C VAL A 168 -19.25 6.95 -14.69
N TYR A 169 -18.24 7.65 -14.22
CA TYR A 169 -16.83 7.50 -14.63
C TYR A 169 -16.08 6.74 -13.57
N PHE A 170 -15.21 5.85 -13.97
CA PHE A 170 -14.28 5.20 -13.04
C PHE A 170 -12.89 5.07 -13.65
N SER A 171 -11.85 5.11 -12.81
CA SER A 171 -10.47 5.10 -13.29
C SER A 171 -9.50 4.70 -12.18
N THR A 172 -8.43 3.99 -12.53
CA THR A 172 -7.29 3.72 -11.63
C THR A 172 -6.48 4.98 -11.36
N LEU A 173 -6.39 5.90 -12.33
CA LEU A 173 -5.75 7.21 -12.18
C LEU A 173 -6.79 8.30 -11.99
N LEU A 174 -6.47 9.27 -11.14
CA LEU A 174 -7.33 10.43 -10.93
C LEU A 174 -7.44 11.27 -12.21
N ALA A 175 -6.34 11.41 -12.97
CA ALA A 175 -6.30 12.07 -14.26
C ALA A 175 -7.25 11.48 -15.29
N GLY A 176 -7.55 10.18 -15.20
CA GLY A 176 -8.52 9.54 -16.07
C GLY A 176 -9.97 10.04 -15.89
N ILE A 177 -10.25 10.74 -14.79
CA ILE A 177 -11.54 11.41 -14.55
C ILE A 177 -11.38 12.92 -14.65
N SER A 178 -10.33 13.49 -14.05
CA SER A 178 -10.15 14.94 -13.99
C SER A 178 -9.91 15.56 -15.37
N CYS A 179 -9.47 14.80 -16.36
CA CYS A 179 -9.32 15.26 -17.75
C CYS A 179 -10.66 15.57 -18.46
N GLU A 180 -11.80 15.21 -17.86
CA GLU A 180 -13.12 15.43 -18.46
C GLU A 180 -13.61 16.87 -18.37
N ARG A 181 -12.98 17.69 -17.52
CA ARG A 181 -13.28 19.10 -17.36
C ARG A 181 -12.01 19.93 -17.30
N GLU A 182 -12.07 21.14 -17.83
CA GLU A 182 -10.95 22.09 -17.74
C GLU A 182 -10.77 22.59 -16.30
N THR A 183 -11.86 22.76 -15.57
CA THR A 183 -11.86 23.25 -14.19
C THR A 183 -12.64 22.33 -13.28
N TRP A 184 -12.14 22.14 -12.07
CA TRP A 184 -12.79 21.39 -10.98
C TRP A 184 -12.83 22.24 -9.74
N GLU A 185 -13.88 22.07 -8.94
CA GLU A 185 -13.92 22.66 -7.60
C GLU A 185 -12.99 21.90 -6.65
N GLU A 186 -12.31 22.65 -5.78
CA GLU A 186 -11.49 22.04 -4.73
C GLU A 186 -12.35 21.37 -3.66
N ASN A 187 -11.84 20.30 -3.09
CA ASN A 187 -12.36 19.73 -1.85
C ASN A 187 -11.69 20.45 -0.67
N THR A 188 -12.22 21.59 -0.25
CA THR A 188 -11.70 22.39 0.87
C THR A 188 -11.52 21.56 2.14
N GLY A 189 -12.49 20.70 2.46
CA GLY A 189 -12.40 19.81 3.63
C GLY A 189 -11.25 18.79 3.53
N TRP A 190 -10.88 18.35 2.33
CA TRP A 190 -9.71 17.52 2.13
C TRP A 190 -8.42 18.27 2.47
N PHE A 191 -8.26 19.52 2.01
CA PHE A 191 -7.09 20.34 2.30
C PHE A 191 -7.00 20.70 3.79
N GLU A 192 -8.09 21.07 4.43
CA GLU A 192 -8.14 21.32 5.87
C GLU A 192 -7.64 20.11 6.68
N ARG A 193 -8.11 18.90 6.36
CA ARG A 193 -7.64 17.66 7.01
C ARG A 193 -6.19 17.35 6.69
N PHE A 194 -5.76 17.56 5.45
CA PHE A 194 -4.36 17.38 5.05
C PHE A 194 -3.43 18.24 5.90
N PHE A 195 -3.77 19.50 6.14
CA PHE A 195 -2.97 20.41 6.96
C PHE A 195 -3.08 20.11 8.47
N ALA A 196 -4.25 19.69 8.95
CA ALA A 196 -4.47 19.42 10.36
C ALA A 196 -3.77 18.12 10.85
N ILE A 197 -3.77 17.07 10.05
CA ILE A 197 -3.16 15.77 10.40
C ILE A 197 -1.64 15.90 10.38
N ARG A 198 -0.98 15.60 11.51
CA ARG A 198 0.49 15.74 11.66
C ARG A 198 1.29 14.48 11.29
N ASP A 199 0.66 13.34 11.19
CA ASP A 199 1.31 12.10 10.74
C ASP A 199 1.38 12.01 9.19
N LEU A 200 1.88 10.89 8.68
CA LEU A 200 2.06 10.69 7.23
C LEU A 200 0.75 10.51 6.44
N ARG A 201 -0.39 10.33 7.12
CA ARG A 201 -1.68 10.19 6.44
C ARG A 201 -2.08 11.53 5.81
N ALA A 202 -2.52 11.47 4.56
CA ALA A 202 -3.01 12.67 3.88
C ALA A 202 -4.33 13.17 4.51
N VAL A 203 -5.30 12.26 4.67
CA VAL A 203 -6.62 12.55 5.22
C VAL A 203 -7.15 11.37 6.04
N SER A 204 -8.11 11.63 6.91
CA SER A 204 -8.80 10.60 7.72
C SER A 204 -9.98 9.94 7.00
N GLU A 205 -10.61 10.60 6.02
CA GLU A 205 -11.69 10.01 5.23
C GLU A 205 -11.12 9.23 4.03
N PRO A 206 -11.27 7.90 3.97
CA PRO A 206 -10.61 7.09 2.97
C PRO A 206 -11.12 7.28 1.54
N ARG A 207 -12.29 7.87 1.34
CA ARG A 207 -12.90 8.04 0.00
C ARG A 207 -12.56 9.35 -0.67
N GLU A 208 -12.16 10.35 0.09
CA GLU A 208 -11.96 11.71 -0.43
C GLU A 208 -10.69 11.87 -1.28
N THR A 209 -10.80 12.78 -2.24
CA THR A 209 -9.70 13.27 -3.08
C THR A 209 -9.60 14.80 -2.98
N PRO A 210 -8.54 15.43 -3.48
CA PRO A 210 -8.45 16.89 -3.56
C PRO A 210 -9.55 17.57 -4.39
N TYR A 211 -10.24 16.80 -5.23
CA TYR A 211 -11.29 17.28 -6.15
C TYR A 211 -12.67 17.07 -5.55
N ALA A 212 -13.51 18.10 -5.55
CA ALA A 212 -14.90 17.98 -5.12
C ALA A 212 -15.66 17.02 -6.05
N GLY A 213 -16.35 16.05 -5.45
CA GLY A 213 -17.18 15.07 -6.18
C GLY A 213 -16.43 13.86 -6.76
N ILE A 214 -15.11 13.92 -6.95
CA ILE A 214 -14.35 12.71 -7.31
C ILE A 214 -14.03 11.95 -6.04
N LEU A 215 -14.53 10.74 -5.95
CA LEU A 215 -14.32 9.84 -4.83
C LEU A 215 -13.49 8.62 -5.26
N ARG A 216 -13.05 7.82 -4.30
CA ARG A 216 -12.41 6.52 -4.53
C ARG A 216 -13.02 5.45 -3.64
N LEU A 217 -12.78 4.19 -3.96
CA LEU A 217 -13.14 3.10 -3.08
C LEU A 217 -12.24 3.06 -1.84
N ALA A 218 -12.86 2.83 -0.69
CA ALA A 218 -12.13 2.46 0.52
C ALA A 218 -11.64 0.99 0.44
N PRO A 219 -10.60 0.59 1.19
CA PRO A 219 -10.18 -0.81 1.28
C PRO A 219 -11.33 -1.74 1.66
N GLY A 220 -11.51 -2.84 0.92
CA GLY A 220 -12.56 -3.82 1.18
C GLY A 220 -13.98 -3.32 0.95
N GLU A 221 -14.17 -2.35 0.06
CA GLU A 221 -15.48 -1.77 -0.27
C GLU A 221 -16.03 -2.30 -1.59
N ILE A 222 -17.36 -2.38 -1.67
CA ILE A 222 -18.15 -2.54 -2.88
C ILE A 222 -19.02 -1.30 -3.05
N ALA A 223 -19.04 -0.72 -4.25
CA ALA A 223 -19.95 0.34 -4.66
C ALA A 223 -20.79 -0.14 -5.85
N VAL A 224 -22.11 -0.17 -5.68
CA VAL A 224 -23.08 -0.56 -6.72
C VAL A 224 -23.81 0.69 -7.19
N PHE A 225 -23.63 1.02 -8.44
CA PHE A 225 -24.25 2.15 -9.13
C PHE A 225 -25.42 1.64 -9.97
N THR A 226 -26.55 2.32 -9.85
CA THR A 226 -27.75 2.11 -10.67
C THR A 226 -28.23 3.46 -11.22
N GLU A 227 -29.27 3.47 -12.00
CA GLU A 227 -29.89 4.72 -12.46
C GLU A 227 -30.28 5.63 -11.28
N GLU A 228 -30.78 5.05 -10.18
CA GLU A 228 -31.29 5.81 -9.03
C GLU A 228 -30.18 6.35 -8.12
N GLY A 229 -28.99 5.72 -8.08
CA GLY A 229 -27.96 6.17 -7.15
C GLY A 229 -26.77 5.21 -6.99
N VAL A 230 -26.11 5.36 -5.85
CA VAL A 230 -25.01 4.48 -5.45
C VAL A 230 -25.24 3.92 -4.06
N ARG A 231 -25.05 2.61 -3.92
CA ARG A 231 -25.03 1.93 -2.61
C ARG A 231 -23.64 1.41 -2.35
N ARG A 232 -23.12 1.66 -1.15
CA ARG A 232 -21.79 1.21 -0.72
C ARG A 232 -21.91 0.26 0.45
N SER A 233 -21.04 -0.73 0.49
CA SER A 233 -20.93 -1.66 1.62
C SER A 233 -19.52 -2.16 1.78
N ASP A 234 -19.10 -2.37 3.01
CA ASP A 234 -17.85 -3.02 3.32
C ASP A 234 -18.04 -4.53 3.33
N TYR A 235 -17.17 -5.26 2.64
CA TYR A 235 -17.17 -6.72 2.66
C TYR A 235 -16.06 -7.28 3.57
N TRP A 236 -15.16 -6.43 4.04
CA TRP A 236 -14.08 -6.80 4.94
C TRP A 236 -13.87 -5.75 6.05
N ASP A 237 -13.79 -6.27 7.28
CA ASP A 237 -13.39 -5.52 8.47
C ASP A 237 -12.39 -6.41 9.23
N PRO A 238 -11.16 -5.92 9.48
CA PRO A 238 -10.12 -6.72 10.17
C PRO A 238 -10.51 -7.09 11.61
N PHE A 239 -11.44 -6.38 12.22
CA PHE A 239 -11.92 -6.62 13.59
C PHE A 239 -13.17 -7.50 13.66
N ALA A 240 -13.87 -7.72 12.54
CA ALA A 240 -15.08 -8.52 12.52
C ALA A 240 -14.82 -9.98 12.86
N GLY A 241 -15.56 -10.52 13.81
CA GLY A 241 -15.44 -11.92 14.22
C GLY A 241 -14.14 -12.30 14.94
N ARG A 242 -13.33 -11.31 15.33
CA ARG A 242 -12.04 -11.50 16.03
C ARG A 242 -12.24 -12.30 17.31
N LYS A 243 -11.44 -13.35 17.49
CA LYS A 243 -11.34 -14.13 18.73
C LYS A 243 -9.88 -14.20 19.14
N LEU A 244 -9.57 -13.86 20.40
CA LEU A 244 -8.22 -14.02 20.93
C LEU A 244 -7.85 -15.50 21.03
N LEU A 245 -6.70 -15.83 20.46
CA LEU A 245 -6.10 -17.15 20.57
C LEU A 245 -5.44 -17.27 21.95
N GLN A 246 -6.07 -17.96 22.87
CA GLN A 246 -5.56 -18.15 24.24
C GLN A 246 -5.20 -19.61 24.50
N GLY A 247 -4.38 -19.87 25.52
CA GLY A 247 -4.07 -21.21 26.01
C GLY A 247 -3.14 -22.04 25.14
N LYS A 248 -2.51 -21.45 24.12
CA LYS A 248 -1.51 -22.14 23.29
C LYS A 248 -0.12 -22.06 23.92
N THR A 249 0.69 -23.08 23.68
CA THR A 249 2.11 -23.08 24.02
C THR A 249 2.88 -22.13 23.09
N GLU A 250 4.08 -21.74 23.50
CA GLU A 250 4.98 -20.92 22.67
C GLU A 250 5.32 -21.58 21.33
N ALA A 251 5.50 -22.89 21.33
CA ALA A 251 5.77 -23.66 20.12
C ALA A 251 4.59 -23.61 19.13
N GLU A 252 3.37 -23.73 19.62
CA GLU A 252 2.16 -23.64 18.79
C GLU A 252 1.96 -22.21 18.21
N TYR A 253 2.20 -21.17 18.99
CA TYR A 253 2.17 -19.79 18.48
C TYR A 253 3.25 -19.57 17.41
N ARG A 254 4.47 -20.04 17.66
CA ARG A 254 5.57 -19.96 16.70
C ARG A 254 5.21 -20.68 15.40
N GLU A 255 4.74 -21.90 15.46
CA GLU A 255 4.36 -22.67 14.27
C GLU A 255 3.27 -21.95 13.48
N LEU A 256 2.22 -21.49 14.16
CA LEU A 256 1.11 -20.76 13.54
C LEU A 256 1.60 -19.48 12.82
N VAL A 257 2.36 -18.64 13.51
CA VAL A 257 2.89 -17.38 12.96
C VAL A 257 3.83 -17.63 11.77
N THR A 258 4.78 -18.57 11.93
CA THR A 258 5.76 -18.85 10.88
C THR A 258 5.12 -19.50 9.66
N THR A 259 4.13 -20.36 9.85
CA THR A 259 3.40 -21.01 8.75
C THR A 259 2.58 -19.99 7.96
N VAL A 260 1.78 -19.15 8.64
CA VAL A 260 0.98 -18.13 7.96
C VAL A 260 1.88 -17.14 7.24
N PHE A 261 2.92 -16.63 7.91
CA PHE A 261 3.81 -15.64 7.30
C PHE A 261 4.59 -16.21 6.11
N ARG A 262 5.07 -17.46 6.21
CA ARG A 262 5.71 -18.15 5.08
C ARG A 262 4.79 -18.20 3.87
N HIS A 263 3.54 -18.61 4.04
CA HIS A 263 2.57 -18.64 2.94
C HIS A 263 2.30 -17.23 2.38
N CYS A 264 2.22 -16.19 3.23
CA CYS A 264 2.07 -14.82 2.74
C CYS A 264 3.23 -14.41 1.83
N VAL A 265 4.48 -14.76 2.18
CA VAL A 265 5.66 -14.44 1.36
C VAL A 265 5.72 -15.29 0.09
N GLU A 266 5.47 -16.59 0.18
CA GLU A 266 5.54 -17.49 -0.98
C GLU A 266 4.44 -17.20 -2.02
N ASP A 267 3.21 -16.89 -1.57
CA ASP A 267 2.05 -16.62 -2.44
C ASP A 267 2.23 -15.34 -3.28
N VAL A 268 2.90 -14.29 -2.75
CA VAL A 268 3.13 -13.04 -3.48
C VAL A 268 4.27 -13.15 -4.51
N ILE A 269 5.14 -14.17 -4.38
CA ILE A 269 6.21 -14.45 -5.35
C ILE A 269 5.63 -15.30 -6.47
N ARG A 270 4.99 -14.65 -7.44
CA ARG A 270 4.44 -15.31 -8.61
C ARG A 270 5.56 -15.70 -9.58
N GLU A 271 5.37 -16.81 -10.29
CA GLU A 271 6.24 -17.13 -11.41
C GLU A 271 6.07 -16.05 -12.48
N GLY A 272 7.10 -15.23 -12.61
CA GLY A 272 7.15 -14.22 -13.68
C GLY A 272 7.27 -14.89 -15.06
N ARG A 273 6.96 -14.12 -16.11
CA ARG A 273 7.33 -14.41 -17.48
C ARG A 273 8.83 -14.79 -17.53
N ASN A 274 9.25 -15.67 -18.43
CA ASN A 274 10.66 -16.04 -18.60
C ASN A 274 11.57 -14.80 -18.61
N GLY A 275 12.52 -14.72 -17.69
CA GLY A 275 13.46 -13.62 -17.55
C GLY A 275 13.03 -12.49 -16.60
N ILE A 276 11.78 -12.42 -16.13
CA ILE A 276 11.38 -11.44 -15.11
C ILE A 276 11.96 -11.84 -13.75
N LYS A 277 12.65 -10.88 -13.12
CA LYS A 277 13.33 -11.03 -11.84
C LYS A 277 12.43 -10.57 -10.69
N THR A 278 12.72 -11.06 -9.48
CA THR A 278 12.10 -10.61 -8.24
C THR A 278 13.08 -9.72 -7.48
N GLY A 279 12.65 -8.51 -7.17
CA GLY A 279 13.36 -7.55 -6.34
C GLY A 279 12.80 -7.50 -4.92
N ILE A 280 13.54 -6.86 -4.01
CA ILE A 280 13.12 -6.51 -2.66
C ILE A 280 13.69 -5.15 -2.26
N LEU A 281 12.87 -4.31 -1.63
CA LEU A 281 13.36 -3.15 -0.87
C LEU A 281 13.94 -3.68 0.44
N LEU A 282 15.27 -3.74 0.52
CA LEU A 282 15.97 -4.33 1.66
C LEU A 282 16.69 -3.25 2.45
N SER A 283 16.46 -3.24 3.75
CA SER A 283 17.15 -2.41 4.73
C SER A 283 17.80 -3.28 5.80
N GLY A 284 18.52 -2.69 6.73
CA GLY A 284 18.99 -3.39 7.94
C GLY A 284 17.86 -3.71 8.94
N GLY A 285 16.63 -3.28 8.66
CA GLY A 285 15.47 -3.40 9.55
C GLY A 285 14.85 -4.81 9.56
N LEU A 286 14.18 -5.14 10.67
CA LEU A 286 13.57 -6.46 10.88
C LEU A 286 12.47 -6.80 9.86
N ASP A 287 11.71 -5.81 9.38
CA ASP A 287 10.56 -6.00 8.50
C ASP A 287 10.97 -6.56 7.15
N SER A 288 11.90 -5.89 6.46
CA SER A 288 12.41 -6.32 5.16
C SER A 288 13.20 -7.62 5.26
N ASN A 289 13.92 -7.83 6.39
CA ASN A 289 14.65 -9.06 6.64
C ASN A 289 13.72 -10.25 6.93
N ALA A 290 12.57 -10.02 7.56
CA ALA A 290 11.55 -11.06 7.72
C ALA A 290 11.05 -11.56 6.36
N VAL A 291 10.78 -10.64 5.42
CA VAL A 291 10.38 -10.99 4.05
C VAL A 291 11.52 -11.70 3.32
N ALA A 292 12.75 -11.17 3.35
CA ALA A 292 13.93 -11.77 2.72
C ALA A 292 14.19 -13.19 3.24
N GLY A 293 13.98 -13.44 4.54
CA GLY A 293 14.20 -14.71 5.22
C GLY A 293 13.36 -15.88 4.69
N TYR A 294 12.25 -15.60 4.02
CA TYR A 294 11.44 -16.60 3.32
C TYR A 294 11.56 -16.48 1.81
N ALA A 295 11.65 -15.26 1.27
CA ALA A 295 11.72 -15.04 -0.17
C ALA A 295 13.02 -15.59 -0.78
N ALA A 296 14.18 -15.37 -0.13
CA ALA A 296 15.47 -15.82 -0.65
C ALA A 296 15.55 -17.35 -0.76
N PRO A 297 15.29 -18.16 0.30
CA PRO A 297 15.33 -19.62 0.16
C PRO A 297 14.25 -20.17 -0.77
N PHE A 298 13.06 -19.53 -0.86
CA PHE A 298 12.02 -19.93 -1.80
C PHE A 298 12.46 -19.76 -3.26
N LEU A 299 13.17 -18.68 -3.58
CA LEU A 299 13.75 -18.44 -4.91
C LEU A 299 14.97 -19.32 -5.17
N ALA A 300 15.84 -19.52 -4.16
CA ALA A 300 17.01 -20.40 -4.28
C ALA A 300 16.63 -21.84 -4.66
N ALA A 301 15.56 -22.38 -4.05
CA ALA A 301 15.02 -23.71 -4.38
C ALA A 301 14.54 -23.83 -5.85
N ARG A 302 14.38 -22.70 -6.55
CA ARG A 302 14.00 -22.59 -7.97
C ARG A 302 15.15 -22.13 -8.87
N GLY A 303 16.38 -22.11 -8.35
CA GLY A 303 17.57 -21.64 -9.06
C GLY A 303 17.54 -20.13 -9.38
N LYS A 304 16.74 -19.34 -8.63
CA LYS A 304 16.55 -17.91 -8.86
C LYS A 304 17.25 -17.08 -7.80
N LYS A 305 17.67 -15.86 -8.19
CA LYS A 305 18.22 -14.85 -7.29
C LYS A 305 17.15 -13.89 -6.79
N LEU A 306 17.39 -13.31 -5.63
CA LEU A 306 16.63 -12.17 -5.09
C LEU A 306 17.48 -10.91 -5.24
N TYR A 307 16.99 -9.91 -5.99
CA TYR A 307 17.69 -8.64 -6.21
C TYR A 307 17.28 -7.64 -5.14
N SER A 308 18.21 -7.09 -4.37
CA SER A 308 17.86 -6.13 -3.33
C SER A 308 18.29 -4.71 -3.68
N PHE A 309 17.44 -3.74 -3.33
CA PHE A 309 17.67 -2.33 -3.54
C PHE A 309 17.69 -1.62 -2.19
N THR A 310 18.80 -0.96 -1.88
CA THR A 310 19.03 -0.33 -0.57
C THR A 310 19.52 1.09 -0.77
N ALA A 311 18.79 2.05 -0.20
CA ALA A 311 19.22 3.45 -0.14
C ALA A 311 20.38 3.58 0.86
N VAL A 312 21.45 4.24 0.45
CA VAL A 312 22.68 4.41 1.25
C VAL A 312 23.22 5.84 1.15
N PRO A 313 23.93 6.33 2.17
CA PRO A 313 24.59 7.63 2.13
C PRO A 313 25.82 7.65 1.19
N GLU A 314 26.25 8.85 0.80
CA GLU A 314 27.57 9.04 0.19
C GLU A 314 28.68 8.68 1.18
N GLU A 315 29.83 8.22 0.65
CA GLU A 315 30.97 7.85 1.51
C GLU A 315 31.51 9.02 2.35
N LYS A 316 31.46 10.24 1.83
CA LYS A 316 31.90 11.46 2.53
C LYS A 316 31.02 11.82 3.73
N GLU A 317 29.80 11.34 3.81
CA GLU A 317 28.85 11.65 4.89
C GLU A 317 28.90 10.66 6.03
N ARG A 318 29.54 9.51 5.87
CA ARG A 318 29.70 8.46 6.90
C ARG A 318 30.31 8.96 8.21
N SER A 319 31.07 10.06 8.18
CA SER A 319 31.85 10.56 9.32
C SER A 319 31.17 11.66 10.14
N ARG A 320 29.98 12.14 9.75
CA ARG A 320 29.44 13.41 10.28
C ARG A 320 28.39 13.30 11.40
N ILE A 321 27.81 12.14 11.67
CA ILE A 321 26.75 12.03 12.69
C ILE A 321 26.97 10.79 13.57
N PRO A 322 27.56 10.91 14.75
CA PRO A 322 27.50 9.87 15.76
C PRO A 322 26.14 9.92 16.46
N GLY A 323 25.16 9.22 15.92
CA GLY A 323 23.93 8.90 16.65
C GLY A 323 24.11 7.54 17.32
N GLN A 324 24.10 7.49 18.63
CA GLN A 324 24.30 6.28 19.44
C GLN A 324 23.25 5.18 19.15
N TYR A 325 22.18 5.47 18.38
CA TYR A 325 21.03 4.60 18.15
C TYR A 325 20.50 4.57 16.69
N ALA A 326 21.15 5.22 15.74
CA ALA A 326 20.71 5.24 14.35
C ALA A 326 21.83 4.73 13.43
N VAL A 327 21.49 3.74 12.58
CA VAL A 327 22.35 3.28 11.49
C VAL A 327 21.99 4.06 10.24
N GLU A 328 22.95 4.80 9.70
CA GLU A 328 22.79 5.55 8.45
C GLU A 328 23.21 4.74 7.23
N ASP A 329 24.24 3.91 7.36
CA ASP A 329 24.73 3.03 6.30
C ASP A 329 24.34 1.58 6.57
N GLU A 330 23.34 1.12 5.87
CA GLU A 330 22.78 -0.23 6.02
C GLU A 330 23.53 -1.30 5.21
N ARG A 331 24.60 -0.95 4.47
CA ARG A 331 25.36 -1.91 3.66
C ARG A 331 25.83 -3.11 4.47
N ARG A 332 26.36 -2.88 5.69
CA ARG A 332 26.82 -3.97 6.55
C ARG A 332 25.71 -4.98 6.84
N SER A 333 24.52 -4.51 7.16
CA SER A 333 23.38 -5.39 7.45
C SER A 333 22.95 -6.17 6.22
N VAL A 334 22.94 -5.52 5.05
CA VAL A 334 22.59 -6.17 3.78
C VAL A 334 23.63 -7.24 3.40
N GLU A 335 24.93 -7.00 3.61
CA GLU A 335 25.99 -8.00 3.37
C GLU A 335 25.89 -9.20 4.33
N LEU A 336 25.43 -9.00 5.58
CA LEU A 336 25.12 -10.12 6.48
C LEU A 336 23.99 -10.98 5.90
N VAL A 337 22.93 -10.37 5.38
CA VAL A 337 21.80 -11.09 4.75
C VAL A 337 22.26 -11.80 3.49
N ARG A 338 23.09 -11.16 2.65
CA ARG A 338 23.68 -11.77 1.46
C ARG A 338 24.51 -13.00 1.81
N SER A 339 25.38 -12.89 2.81
CA SER A 339 26.22 -14.00 3.25
C SER A 339 25.40 -15.15 3.82
N PHE A 340 24.29 -14.83 4.51
CA PHE A 340 23.41 -15.82 5.13
C PHE A 340 22.59 -16.63 4.10
N HIS A 341 22.06 -16.00 3.05
CA HIS A 341 21.20 -16.66 2.07
C HIS A 341 21.90 -17.11 0.78
N GLY A 342 23.03 -16.50 0.42
CA GLY A 342 23.86 -16.87 -0.73
C GLY A 342 23.31 -16.54 -2.12
N ASN A 343 22.01 -16.30 -2.28
CA ASN A 343 21.36 -15.97 -3.56
C ASN A 343 20.83 -14.52 -3.63
N LEU A 344 21.27 -13.65 -2.72
CA LEU A 344 20.94 -12.23 -2.72
C LEU A 344 21.94 -11.45 -3.58
N GLU A 345 21.42 -10.59 -4.47
CA GLU A 345 22.20 -9.67 -5.31
C GLU A 345 21.90 -8.23 -4.90
N PRO A 346 22.73 -7.61 -4.05
CA PRO A 346 22.47 -6.26 -3.57
C PRO A 346 22.86 -5.19 -4.61
N GLU A 347 22.04 -4.15 -4.67
CA GLU A 347 22.32 -2.88 -5.34
C GLU A 347 22.15 -1.72 -4.34
N TYR A 348 23.18 -0.90 -4.21
CA TYR A 348 23.24 0.21 -3.27
C TYR A 348 23.04 1.53 -4.02
N LEU A 349 22.06 2.30 -3.60
CA LEU A 349 21.63 3.51 -4.27
C LEU A 349 21.91 4.74 -3.40
N VAL A 350 22.73 5.65 -3.91
CA VAL A 350 22.94 6.94 -3.27
C VAL A 350 21.83 7.88 -3.72
N THR A 351 20.90 8.17 -2.83
CA THR A 351 19.63 8.83 -3.14
C THR A 351 19.52 10.29 -2.67
N ASN A 352 20.57 10.83 -2.06
CA ASN A 352 20.61 12.19 -1.52
C ASN A 352 21.23 13.23 -2.47
N ARG A 353 21.06 13.02 -3.78
CA ARG A 353 21.60 13.89 -4.82
C ARG A 353 20.48 14.57 -5.60
N GLY A 354 20.75 15.79 -6.08
CA GLY A 354 19.86 16.49 -6.99
C GLY A 354 19.00 17.53 -6.32
N ASP A 355 17.92 17.89 -6.98
CA ASP A 355 16.97 18.92 -6.57
C ASP A 355 15.76 18.30 -5.86
N LEU A 356 15.73 18.42 -4.52
CA LEU A 356 14.67 17.86 -3.70
C LEU A 356 13.29 18.46 -4.02
N LEU A 357 13.25 19.76 -4.34
CA LEU A 357 12.00 20.44 -4.70
C LEU A 357 11.48 19.97 -6.06
N ALA A 358 12.33 19.92 -7.07
CA ALA A 358 11.95 19.46 -8.40
C ALA A 358 11.47 18.00 -8.39
N GLU A 359 12.16 17.13 -7.62
CA GLU A 359 11.77 15.73 -7.50
C GLU A 359 10.42 15.57 -6.78
N ASN A 360 10.16 16.33 -5.71
CA ASN A 360 8.86 16.27 -5.03
C ASN A 360 7.72 16.87 -5.87
N ARG A 361 7.96 17.90 -6.67
CA ARG A 361 6.99 18.40 -7.66
C ARG A 361 6.65 17.31 -8.67
N ARG A 362 7.67 16.64 -9.23
CA ARG A 362 7.48 15.53 -10.15
C ARG A 362 6.70 14.37 -9.51
N LEU A 363 7.05 13.99 -8.29
CA LEU A 363 6.32 12.94 -7.56
C LEU A 363 4.88 13.34 -7.24
N ARG A 364 4.61 14.59 -6.90
CA ARG A 364 3.27 15.11 -6.70
C ARG A 364 2.42 14.99 -7.97
N GLU A 365 2.95 15.31 -9.15
CA GLU A 365 2.24 15.12 -10.42
C GLU A 365 2.01 13.63 -10.71
N LEU A 366 3.02 12.78 -10.48
CA LEU A 366 2.90 11.33 -10.64
C LEU A 366 1.87 10.72 -9.68
N LEU A 367 1.80 11.22 -8.45
CA LEU A 367 0.82 10.80 -7.45
C LEU A 367 -0.54 11.48 -7.60
N GLU A 368 -0.65 12.48 -8.48
CA GLU A 368 -1.87 13.24 -8.79
C GLU A 368 -2.50 13.92 -7.55
N ALA A 369 -1.74 14.05 -6.46
CA ALA A 369 -2.17 14.66 -5.21
C ALA A 369 -0.97 15.07 -4.35
N PRO A 370 -1.13 16.05 -3.44
CA PRO A 370 -0.14 16.34 -2.41
C PRO A 370 0.15 15.15 -1.51
N HIS A 371 1.40 15.03 -1.06
CA HIS A 371 1.84 13.98 -0.15
C HIS A 371 2.77 14.49 0.95
N LYS A 372 2.81 13.80 2.08
CA LYS A 372 3.66 14.16 3.23
C LYS A 372 5.00 13.42 3.29
N ALA A 373 5.17 12.40 2.46
CA ALA A 373 6.38 11.57 2.45
C ALA A 373 7.52 12.18 1.62
N VAL A 374 7.72 13.51 1.75
CA VAL A 374 8.66 14.30 0.92
C VAL A 374 10.13 13.89 1.03
N LEU A 375 10.52 13.21 2.12
CA LEU A 375 11.87 12.67 2.29
C LEU A 375 11.97 11.19 1.89
N ASN A 376 10.86 10.45 1.86
CA ASN A 376 10.86 9.00 1.64
C ASN A 376 10.54 8.62 0.20
N LEU A 377 9.56 9.27 -0.43
CA LEU A 377 9.16 8.94 -1.79
C LEU A 377 10.25 9.09 -2.85
N PRO A 378 11.13 10.12 -2.81
CA PRO A 378 12.21 10.25 -3.79
C PRO A 378 13.11 9.02 -3.87
N TRP A 379 13.63 8.53 -2.74
CA TRP A 379 14.48 7.35 -2.75
C TRP A 379 13.72 6.06 -3.07
N MET A 380 12.46 5.95 -2.64
CA MET A 380 11.61 4.81 -2.99
C MET A 380 11.39 4.75 -4.51
N TYR A 381 11.04 5.86 -5.13
CA TYR A 381 10.86 5.95 -6.57
C TYR A 381 12.14 5.57 -7.34
N GLU A 382 13.30 6.02 -6.87
CA GLU A 382 14.59 5.62 -7.46
C GLU A 382 14.82 4.10 -7.34
N CYS A 383 14.46 3.47 -6.22
CA CYS A 383 14.51 2.01 -6.09
C CYS A 383 13.60 1.29 -7.11
N TYR A 384 12.40 1.82 -7.37
CA TYR A 384 11.51 1.27 -8.40
C TYR A 384 12.11 1.41 -9.80
N ARG A 385 12.68 2.56 -10.12
CA ARG A 385 13.36 2.78 -11.41
C ARG A 385 14.52 1.79 -11.60
N ARG A 386 15.37 1.64 -10.59
CA ARG A 386 16.50 0.72 -10.65
C ARG A 386 16.05 -0.74 -10.73
N ALA A 387 14.97 -1.10 -10.03
CA ALA A 387 14.36 -2.42 -10.16
C ALA A 387 13.88 -2.69 -11.60
N ALA A 388 13.24 -1.71 -12.24
CA ALA A 388 12.83 -1.79 -13.64
C ALA A 388 14.04 -1.98 -14.58
N GLU A 389 15.08 -1.14 -14.44
CA GLU A 389 16.33 -1.23 -15.23
C GLU A 389 17.03 -2.59 -15.05
N LYS A 390 16.94 -3.18 -13.86
CA LYS A 390 17.47 -4.52 -13.57
C LYS A 390 16.61 -5.65 -14.16
N GLY A 391 15.43 -5.35 -14.67
CA GLY A 391 14.46 -6.30 -15.22
C GLY A 391 13.62 -7.01 -14.14
N CYS A 392 13.45 -6.39 -12.99
CA CYS A 392 12.52 -6.87 -11.97
C CYS A 392 11.09 -6.49 -12.38
N GLY A 393 10.17 -7.47 -12.39
CA GLY A 393 8.74 -7.21 -12.58
C GLY A 393 7.98 -7.17 -11.26
N ILE A 394 8.52 -7.79 -10.22
CA ILE A 394 7.96 -7.79 -8.85
C ILE A 394 8.98 -7.18 -7.91
N LEU A 395 8.54 -6.28 -7.03
CA LEU A 395 9.35 -5.67 -5.98
C LEU A 395 8.69 -5.93 -4.62
N LEU A 396 9.31 -6.80 -3.83
CA LEU A 396 8.84 -7.12 -2.48
C LEU A 396 9.16 -5.98 -1.52
N SER A 397 8.30 -5.78 -0.52
CA SER A 397 8.53 -4.87 0.59
C SER A 397 8.08 -5.46 1.92
N GLY A 398 8.49 -4.86 3.01
CA GLY A 398 8.02 -5.16 4.36
C GLY A 398 7.44 -3.91 5.04
N GLN A 399 6.82 -3.01 4.28
CA GLN A 399 6.39 -1.70 4.80
C GLN A 399 5.36 -1.79 5.92
N TYR A 400 4.50 -2.80 5.88
CA TYR A 400 3.50 -3.06 6.91
C TYR A 400 4.01 -3.94 8.06
N GLY A 401 5.26 -4.37 8.03
CA GLY A 401 5.88 -5.22 9.05
C GLY A 401 5.81 -4.65 10.46
N ASN A 402 6.01 -3.34 10.60
CA ASN A 402 5.95 -2.64 11.90
C ASN A 402 4.63 -2.82 12.65
N ILE A 403 3.54 -3.12 11.97
CA ILE A 403 2.22 -3.28 12.56
C ILE A 403 1.69 -4.71 12.44
N THR A 404 2.48 -5.60 11.87
CA THR A 404 2.20 -7.02 11.75
C THR A 404 3.33 -7.86 12.37
N ILE A 405 4.21 -8.43 11.54
CA ILE A 405 5.20 -9.44 11.95
C ILE A 405 6.27 -8.91 12.92
N SER A 406 6.61 -7.63 12.86
CA SER A 406 7.57 -7.00 13.77
C SER A 406 6.93 -5.97 14.71
N TYR A 407 5.61 -6.02 14.90
CA TYR A 407 4.94 -5.24 15.92
C TYR A 407 5.38 -5.65 17.32
N GLY A 408 5.37 -4.71 18.24
CA GLY A 408 5.62 -4.94 19.66
C GLY A 408 6.33 -3.76 20.31
N ASP A 409 5.68 -3.20 21.33
CA ASP A 409 6.18 -2.09 22.10
C ASP A 409 5.75 -2.24 23.57
N PHE A 410 6.62 -1.86 24.49
CA PHE A 410 6.38 -2.02 25.92
C PHE A 410 5.25 -1.16 26.43
N ARG A 411 5.12 0.06 25.90
CA ARG A 411 4.15 1.00 26.41
C ARG A 411 2.73 0.52 26.18
N SER A 412 2.44 0.06 24.97
CA SER A 412 1.13 -0.51 24.64
C SER A 412 0.83 -1.77 25.44
N LEU A 413 1.84 -2.64 25.68
CA LEU A 413 1.68 -3.79 26.57
C LEU A 413 1.35 -3.34 28.00
N PHE A 414 2.10 -2.40 28.58
CA PHE A 414 1.87 -1.93 29.95
C PHE A 414 0.49 -1.32 30.11
N LEU A 415 0.07 -0.46 29.20
CA LEU A 415 -1.26 0.14 29.21
C LEU A 415 -2.36 -0.91 29.08
N THR A 416 -2.16 -1.91 28.21
CA THR A 416 -3.09 -3.04 28.07
C THR A 416 -3.21 -3.82 29.38
N LEU A 417 -2.10 -4.16 30.03
CA LEU A 417 -2.11 -4.88 31.31
C LEU A 417 -2.74 -4.05 32.43
N LEU A 418 -2.51 -2.73 32.44
CA LEU A 418 -3.10 -1.78 33.37
C LEU A 418 -4.61 -1.70 33.20
N HIS A 419 -5.11 -1.50 31.99
CA HIS A 419 -6.54 -1.43 31.67
C HIS A 419 -7.26 -2.76 31.99
N GLN A 420 -6.59 -3.89 31.74
CA GLN A 420 -7.10 -5.22 32.07
C GLN A 420 -6.97 -5.57 33.57
N ARG A 421 -6.43 -4.68 34.41
CA ARG A 421 -6.16 -4.90 35.86
C ARG A 421 -5.29 -6.13 36.15
N ARG A 422 -4.40 -6.50 35.24
CA ARG A 422 -3.49 -7.64 35.36
C ARG A 422 -2.20 -7.25 36.10
N TRP A 423 -2.34 -6.84 37.35
CA TRP A 423 -1.28 -6.24 38.17
C TRP A 423 -0.02 -7.11 38.31
N ARG A 424 -0.20 -8.43 38.47
CA ARG A 424 0.95 -9.35 38.61
C ARG A 424 1.79 -9.36 37.34
N SER A 425 1.17 -9.52 36.18
CA SER A 425 1.84 -9.49 34.87
C SER A 425 2.50 -8.13 34.64
N LEU A 426 1.81 -7.04 34.95
CA LEU A 426 2.34 -5.68 34.81
C LEU A 426 3.63 -5.48 35.63
N VAL A 427 3.64 -5.85 36.90
CA VAL A 427 4.83 -5.75 37.76
C VAL A 427 5.97 -6.65 37.24
N GLN A 428 5.69 -7.85 36.76
CA GLN A 428 6.68 -8.74 36.16
C GLN A 428 7.32 -8.11 34.91
N GLU A 429 6.53 -7.55 33.99
CA GLU A 429 7.03 -6.89 32.79
C GLU A 429 7.82 -5.63 33.09
N ILE A 430 7.36 -4.79 34.03
CA ILE A 430 8.12 -3.61 34.50
C ILE A 430 9.47 -4.02 35.07
N ASN A 431 9.51 -5.09 35.86
CA ASN A 431 10.77 -5.59 36.43
C ASN A 431 11.72 -6.13 35.34
N ALA A 432 11.19 -6.84 34.34
CA ALA A 432 11.98 -7.34 33.23
C ALA A 432 12.55 -6.19 32.38
N TYR A 433 11.71 -5.21 32.04
CA TYR A 433 12.12 -4.00 31.32
C TYR A 433 13.16 -3.19 32.10
N SER A 434 12.91 -2.93 33.40
CA SER A 434 13.84 -2.22 34.27
C SER A 434 15.23 -2.84 34.28
N ARG A 435 15.31 -4.17 34.40
CA ARG A 435 16.59 -4.91 34.41
C ARG A 435 17.29 -4.82 33.03
N LYS A 436 16.55 -5.00 31.95
CA LYS A 436 17.12 -5.05 30.61
C LYS A 436 17.65 -3.70 30.13
N TYR A 437 16.89 -2.63 30.38
CA TYR A 437 17.22 -1.29 29.87
C TYR A 437 17.85 -0.39 30.92
N HIS A 438 18.17 -0.91 32.12
CA HIS A 438 18.76 -0.17 33.23
C HIS A 438 17.98 1.11 33.58
N ARG A 439 16.63 1.05 33.48
CA ARG A 439 15.73 2.15 33.84
C ARG A 439 15.13 1.93 35.21
N SER A 440 15.03 3.00 36.04
CA SER A 440 14.40 2.87 37.35
C SER A 440 12.89 2.58 37.22
N ARG A 441 12.35 1.72 38.07
CA ARG A 441 10.90 1.42 38.11
C ARG A 441 10.07 2.68 38.33
N LYS A 442 10.54 3.61 39.17
CA LYS A 442 9.89 4.90 39.41
C LYS A 442 9.78 5.73 38.13
N TRP A 443 10.83 5.73 37.30
CA TRP A 443 10.81 6.40 36.01
C TRP A 443 9.79 5.76 35.08
N ILE A 444 9.74 4.42 34.97
CA ILE A 444 8.80 3.69 34.15
C ILE A 444 7.36 4.00 34.56
N TRP A 445 7.04 3.93 35.84
CA TRP A 445 5.71 4.28 36.34
C TRP A 445 5.33 5.74 36.05
N ARG A 446 6.26 6.67 36.25
CA ARG A 446 6.03 8.08 35.92
C ARG A 446 5.75 8.25 34.43
N ASP A 447 6.53 7.63 33.54
CA ASP A 447 6.36 7.67 32.09
C ASP A 447 4.99 7.13 31.67
N LEU A 448 4.54 6.03 32.27
CA LEU A 448 3.21 5.46 32.02
C LEU A 448 2.06 6.39 32.47
N LEU A 449 2.22 7.07 33.60
CA LEU A 449 1.16 7.90 34.19
C LEU A 449 1.15 9.34 33.66
N THR A 450 2.28 9.87 33.20
CA THR A 450 2.40 11.24 32.67
C THR A 450 2.29 11.33 31.18
N ALA A 451 2.32 10.20 30.50
CA ALA A 451 2.13 10.19 29.06
C ALA A 451 0.72 10.61 28.73
N GLU A 452 0.56 11.72 28.03
CA GLU A 452 -0.69 12.08 27.36
C GLU A 452 -1.25 10.84 26.68
N ALA A 453 -2.39 10.36 27.20
CA ALA A 453 -3.20 9.24 26.71
C ALA A 453 -2.45 8.25 25.79
N GLY A 454 -1.49 7.50 26.36
CA GLY A 454 -0.84 6.42 25.65
C GLY A 454 -1.90 5.43 25.15
N GLN A 455 -1.70 4.87 23.97
CA GLN A 455 -2.61 3.92 23.39
C GLN A 455 -2.26 2.51 23.84
N ASP A 456 -3.24 1.76 24.35
CA ASP A 456 -3.11 0.33 24.58
C ASP A 456 -3.06 -0.44 23.24
N HIS A 457 -2.83 -1.74 23.32
CA HIS A 457 -2.70 -2.58 22.12
C HIS A 457 -3.93 -2.51 21.20
N GLU A 458 -5.13 -2.43 21.76
CA GLU A 458 -6.37 -2.35 20.98
C GLU A 458 -6.49 -1.00 20.25
N ALA A 459 -6.19 0.09 20.94
CA ALA A 459 -6.22 1.43 20.36
C ALA A 459 -5.14 1.61 19.26
N VAL A 460 -3.93 1.08 19.49
CA VAL A 460 -2.87 1.05 18.46
C VAL A 460 -3.33 0.26 17.25
N ALA A 461 -3.92 -0.93 17.45
CA ALA A 461 -4.40 -1.74 16.34
C ALA A 461 -5.48 -0.99 15.52
N ARG A 462 -6.46 -0.37 16.18
CA ARG A 462 -7.52 0.40 15.49
C ARG A 462 -6.96 1.58 14.69
N TYR A 463 -5.97 2.26 15.23
CA TYR A 463 -5.29 3.34 14.54
C TYR A 463 -4.50 2.85 13.31
N MET A 464 -3.76 1.74 13.45
CA MET A 464 -2.86 1.21 12.42
C MET A 464 -3.60 0.52 11.27
N TYR A 465 -4.75 -0.11 11.56
CA TYR A 465 -5.58 -0.77 10.54
C TYR A 465 -6.76 0.11 10.08
N ASP A 466 -6.68 1.42 10.33
CA ASP A 466 -7.61 2.38 9.76
C ASP A 466 -7.57 2.37 8.23
N LYS A 467 -8.72 2.42 7.59
CA LYS A 467 -8.83 2.32 6.13
C LYS A 467 -8.12 3.44 5.38
N SER A 468 -7.97 4.62 6.00
CA SER A 468 -7.24 5.73 5.37
C SER A 468 -5.74 5.48 5.31
N ALA A 469 -5.18 4.83 6.33
CA ALA A 469 -3.76 4.43 6.37
C ALA A 469 -3.47 3.28 5.40
N LEU A 470 -4.31 2.23 5.41
CA LEU A 470 -4.21 1.08 4.49
C LEU A 470 -4.21 1.53 3.03
N ARG A 471 -5.17 2.37 2.67
CA ARG A 471 -5.36 2.89 1.32
C ARG A 471 -4.16 3.66 0.77
N GLN A 472 -3.58 4.57 1.56
CA GLN A 472 -2.56 5.51 1.08
C GLN A 472 -1.33 4.81 0.52
N ILE A 473 -0.92 3.71 1.13
CA ILE A 473 0.23 2.93 0.65
C ILE A 473 -0.10 2.31 -0.72
N GLY A 474 -1.25 1.66 -0.85
CA GLY A 474 -1.66 1.06 -2.12
C GLY A 474 -1.82 2.09 -3.25
N GLU A 475 -2.31 3.29 -2.94
CA GLU A 475 -2.42 4.39 -3.91
C GLU A 475 -1.04 4.79 -4.47
N TYR A 476 -0.04 4.99 -3.60
CA TYR A 476 1.31 5.32 -4.04
C TYR A 476 1.92 4.18 -4.85
N GLU A 477 1.78 2.95 -4.39
CA GLU A 477 2.30 1.76 -5.05
C GLU A 477 1.72 1.56 -6.46
N VAL A 478 0.42 1.80 -6.66
CA VAL A 478 -0.23 1.72 -7.98
C VAL A 478 0.40 2.71 -8.95
N LYS A 479 0.54 3.97 -8.54
CA LYS A 479 1.06 5.03 -9.40
C LYS A 479 2.55 4.86 -9.70
N LEU A 480 3.36 4.47 -8.70
CA LEU A 480 4.76 4.10 -8.91
C LEU A 480 4.91 2.92 -9.87
N SER A 481 4.03 1.93 -9.77
CA SER A 481 4.05 0.78 -10.67
C SER A 481 3.67 1.16 -12.11
N LEU A 482 2.65 1.96 -12.30
CA LEU A 482 2.28 2.44 -13.63
C LEU A 482 3.38 3.29 -14.26
N ALA A 483 4.15 4.03 -13.45
CA ALA A 483 5.28 4.83 -13.93
C ALA A 483 6.54 4.01 -14.27
N THR A 484 6.72 2.83 -13.69
CA THR A 484 7.98 2.07 -13.79
C THR A 484 7.84 0.67 -14.40
N GLY A 485 6.64 0.12 -14.47
CA GLY A 485 6.40 -1.26 -14.90
C GLY A 485 6.70 -2.31 -13.82
N VAL A 486 7.07 -1.90 -12.61
CA VAL A 486 7.41 -2.80 -11.49
C VAL A 486 6.24 -2.92 -10.53
N VAL A 487 5.79 -4.13 -10.25
CA VAL A 487 4.65 -4.40 -9.37
C VAL A 487 5.10 -4.58 -7.93
N PRO A 488 4.70 -3.69 -7.01
CA PRO A 488 4.96 -3.85 -5.59
C PRO A 488 4.12 -4.97 -4.98
N ARG A 489 4.75 -5.72 -4.07
CA ARG A 489 4.09 -6.79 -3.32
C ARG A 489 4.57 -6.76 -1.87
N ASP A 490 3.65 -6.50 -0.94
CA ASP A 490 3.94 -6.48 0.49
C ASP A 490 3.23 -7.64 1.21
N PRO A 491 3.94 -8.77 1.48
CA PRO A 491 3.36 -9.90 2.20
C PRO A 491 3.02 -9.59 3.65
N THR A 492 3.58 -8.52 4.22
CA THR A 492 3.28 -8.10 5.59
C THR A 492 1.92 -7.42 5.71
N ARG A 493 1.28 -7.08 4.56
CA ARG A 493 -0.07 -6.51 4.45
C ARG A 493 -1.13 -7.55 4.04
N ASP A 494 -0.81 -8.84 4.10
CA ASP A 494 -1.78 -9.90 3.78
C ASP A 494 -2.90 -9.97 4.84
N LYS A 495 -4.17 -10.03 4.40
CA LYS A 495 -5.32 -10.10 5.30
C LYS A 495 -5.28 -11.28 6.29
N ARG A 496 -4.63 -12.41 5.94
CA ARG A 496 -4.42 -13.55 6.85
C ARG A 496 -3.49 -13.19 8.00
N LEU A 497 -2.38 -12.53 7.67
CA LEU A 497 -1.42 -12.08 8.68
C LEU A 497 -2.04 -11.03 9.59
N ILE A 498 -2.77 -10.07 9.04
CA ILE A 498 -3.51 -9.07 9.80
C ILE A 498 -4.51 -9.74 10.76
N ALA A 499 -5.33 -10.67 10.26
CA ALA A 499 -6.29 -11.40 11.08
C ALA A 499 -5.62 -12.23 12.19
N LEU A 500 -4.50 -12.88 11.88
CA LEU A 500 -3.70 -13.61 12.85
C LEU A 500 -3.15 -12.68 13.94
N VAL A 501 -2.44 -11.63 13.54
CA VAL A 501 -1.83 -10.64 14.45
C VAL A 501 -2.87 -10.04 15.39
N LEU A 502 -4.04 -9.66 14.88
CA LEU A 502 -5.14 -9.16 15.68
C LEU A 502 -5.71 -10.21 16.66
N SER A 503 -5.51 -11.49 16.40
CA SER A 503 -5.98 -12.59 17.24
C SER A 503 -4.97 -13.04 18.30
N LEU A 504 -3.71 -12.58 18.22
CA LEU A 504 -2.68 -12.97 19.19
C LEU A 504 -2.82 -12.17 20.51
N PRO A 505 -2.52 -12.80 21.68
CA PRO A 505 -2.41 -12.08 22.94
C PRO A 505 -1.26 -11.04 22.90
N PRO A 506 -1.38 -9.90 23.60
CA PRO A 506 -0.35 -8.85 23.62
C PRO A 506 1.05 -9.32 24.01
N GLU A 507 1.14 -10.32 24.88
CA GLU A 507 2.39 -10.94 25.35
C GLU A 507 3.16 -11.66 24.23
N GLN A 508 2.51 -11.96 23.09
CA GLN A 508 3.20 -12.53 21.94
C GLN A 508 4.05 -11.50 21.21
N PHE A 509 3.73 -10.23 21.34
CA PHE A 509 4.47 -9.13 20.68
C PHE A 509 5.60 -8.59 21.56
N THR A 510 5.35 -8.54 22.87
CA THR A 510 6.29 -8.00 23.85
C THR A 510 6.18 -8.81 25.12
N HIS A 511 7.30 -9.37 25.60
CA HIS A 511 7.32 -10.17 26.82
C HIS A 511 8.74 -10.25 27.42
N ALA A 512 8.82 -10.30 28.75
CA ALA A 512 10.05 -10.45 29.52
C ALA A 512 11.16 -9.44 29.12
N GLY A 513 10.76 -8.22 28.83
CA GLY A 513 11.67 -7.17 28.40
C GLY A 513 12.07 -7.23 26.92
N GLN A 514 11.48 -8.07 26.10
CA GLN A 514 11.77 -8.12 24.68
C GLN A 514 10.60 -7.59 23.83
N GLU A 515 10.86 -6.56 23.05
CA GLU A 515 9.97 -6.04 22.02
C GLU A 515 10.11 -6.81 20.72
N ARG A 516 9.09 -6.69 19.84
CA ARG A 516 9.08 -7.29 18.49
C ARG A 516 9.34 -8.79 18.50
N ARG A 517 8.71 -9.47 19.45
CA ARG A 517 9.02 -10.87 19.78
C ARG A 517 8.71 -11.84 18.63
N LEU A 518 7.66 -11.59 17.85
CA LEU A 518 7.33 -12.47 16.71
C LEU A 518 8.52 -12.60 15.75
N VAL A 519 9.10 -11.49 15.33
CA VAL A 519 10.25 -11.54 14.40
C VAL A 519 11.52 -12.01 15.13
N ARG A 520 11.79 -11.53 16.34
CA ARG A 520 13.05 -11.82 17.05
C ARG A 520 13.15 -13.24 17.57
N GLN A 521 12.02 -13.84 17.98
CA GLN A 521 12.02 -15.20 18.55
C GLN A 521 11.55 -16.24 17.53
N TYR A 522 10.50 -15.94 16.75
CA TYR A 522 9.89 -16.95 15.91
C TYR A 522 10.58 -17.11 14.56
N LEU A 523 11.26 -16.06 14.06
CA LEU A 523 12.00 -16.11 12.81
C LEU A 523 13.51 -16.41 12.98
N ARG A 524 13.93 -16.89 14.15
CA ARG A 524 15.31 -17.40 14.33
C ARG A 524 15.65 -18.45 13.29
N GLY A 525 16.87 -18.38 12.74
CA GLY A 525 17.31 -19.24 11.64
C GLY A 525 16.77 -18.87 10.26
N LYS A 526 16.01 -17.75 10.16
CA LYS A 526 15.57 -17.15 8.89
C LYS A 526 16.25 -15.80 8.63
N ILE A 527 16.70 -15.16 9.68
CA ILE A 527 17.36 -13.85 9.67
C ILE A 527 18.71 -14.03 10.38
N PRO A 528 19.80 -13.36 9.94
CA PRO A 528 21.07 -13.36 10.66
C PRO A 528 20.90 -13.01 12.13
N GLU A 529 21.56 -13.74 13.03
CA GLU A 529 21.41 -13.56 14.47
C GLU A 529 21.88 -12.17 14.92
N GLU A 530 22.88 -11.59 14.26
CA GLU A 530 23.37 -10.23 14.52
C GLU A 530 22.29 -9.18 14.32
N ILE A 531 21.42 -9.35 13.32
CA ILE A 531 20.29 -8.45 13.07
C ILE A 531 19.17 -8.68 14.10
N LEU A 532 18.91 -9.93 14.48
CA LEU A 532 17.92 -10.26 15.49
C LEU A 532 18.33 -9.78 16.88
N ALA A 533 19.62 -9.83 17.22
CA ALA A 533 20.14 -9.40 18.51
C ALA A 533 20.23 -7.88 18.64
N ASP A 534 20.31 -7.14 17.55
CA ASP A 534 20.41 -5.69 17.58
C ASP A 534 19.07 -5.02 17.90
N GLU A 535 18.87 -4.70 19.17
CA GLU A 535 17.65 -4.03 19.66
C GLU A 535 17.77 -2.49 19.71
N PHE A 536 18.97 -1.97 19.56
CA PHE A 536 19.26 -0.55 19.81
C PHE A 536 19.41 0.26 18.52
N HIS A 537 19.96 -0.33 17.47
CA HIS A 537 20.18 0.39 16.23
C HIS A 537 18.98 0.26 15.30
N LYS A 538 18.42 1.39 14.90
CA LYS A 538 17.34 1.46 13.91
C LYS A 538 17.89 2.10 12.64
N GLY A 539 17.67 1.47 11.51
CA GLY A 539 17.92 2.05 10.19
C GLY A 539 17.16 3.37 10.04
N ARG A 540 17.80 4.37 9.46
CA ARG A 540 17.22 5.69 9.26
C ARG A 540 16.64 5.75 7.85
N GLN A 541 15.33 5.90 7.74
CA GLN A 541 14.70 6.11 6.42
C GLN A 541 15.06 7.50 5.85
N GLY A 542 15.19 7.59 4.52
CA GLY A 542 15.51 8.82 3.83
C GLY A 542 16.92 9.33 4.15
N VAL A 543 17.90 8.41 4.11
CA VAL A 543 19.32 8.72 4.35
C VAL A 543 19.76 9.85 3.42
N GLY A 544 20.35 10.91 4.00
CA GLY A 544 20.81 12.09 3.27
C GLY A 544 19.71 13.05 2.80
N SER A 545 18.43 12.63 2.77
CA SER A 545 17.34 13.52 2.33
C SER A 545 17.10 14.68 3.30
N ARG A 546 17.38 14.48 4.59
CA ARG A 546 17.27 15.56 5.59
C ARG A 546 18.37 16.59 5.45
N GLU A 547 19.58 16.14 5.22
CA GLU A 547 20.75 16.97 4.96
C GLU A 547 20.54 17.77 3.67
N LEU A 548 19.98 17.15 2.65
CA LEU A 548 19.61 17.80 1.39
C LEU A 548 18.52 18.85 1.59
N LEU A 549 17.50 18.57 2.43
CA LEU A 549 16.48 19.54 2.80
C LEU A 549 17.09 20.77 3.48
N ILE A 550 18.00 20.56 4.44
CA ILE A 550 18.69 21.66 5.12
C ILE A 550 19.54 22.48 4.15
N ALA A 551 20.29 21.80 3.29
CA ALA A 551 21.15 22.48 2.29
C ALA A 551 20.39 23.29 1.24
N GLN A 552 19.15 22.89 0.94
CA GLN A 552 18.31 23.56 -0.06
C GLN A 552 17.19 24.42 0.55
N TRP A 553 17.20 24.62 1.87
CA TRP A 553 16.09 25.22 2.61
C TRP A 553 15.73 26.63 2.14
N GLU A 554 16.71 27.51 1.99
CA GLU A 554 16.49 28.91 1.53
C GLU A 554 15.79 28.92 0.17
N ARG A 555 16.33 28.17 -0.79
CA ARG A 555 15.75 28.04 -2.13
C ARG A 555 14.32 27.46 -2.11
N ILE A 556 14.05 26.51 -1.23
CA ILE A 556 12.71 25.94 -1.07
C ILE A 556 11.74 26.99 -0.54
N CYS A 557 12.15 27.80 0.46
CA CYS A 557 11.33 28.89 1.00
C CYS A 557 11.09 30.00 -0.03
N GLU A 558 12.08 30.35 -0.85
CA GLU A 558 11.91 31.30 -1.94
C GLU A 558 10.90 30.83 -2.99
N ALA A 559 10.94 29.53 -3.34
CA ALA A 559 10.05 28.94 -4.34
C ALA A 559 8.64 28.62 -3.81
N LEU A 560 8.49 28.43 -2.50
CA LEU A 560 7.26 28.08 -1.79
C LEU A 560 7.13 28.98 -0.54
N PRO A 561 6.59 30.21 -0.66
CA PRO A 561 6.58 31.19 0.43
C PRO A 561 5.91 30.70 1.73
N GLU A 562 4.84 29.88 1.64
CA GLU A 562 4.11 29.36 2.80
C GLU A 562 4.93 28.37 3.65
N THR A 563 6.05 27.87 3.10
CA THR A 563 6.91 26.87 3.76
C THR A 563 7.52 27.41 5.06
N LEU A 564 8.01 28.64 5.04
CA LEU A 564 8.70 29.23 6.20
C LEU A 564 7.72 29.50 7.36
N GLU A 565 6.57 30.08 7.05
CA GLU A 565 5.52 30.37 8.05
C GLU A 565 5.11 29.10 8.77
N GLU A 566 4.78 28.05 8.02
CA GLU A 566 4.34 26.78 8.57
C GLU A 566 5.46 26.05 9.34
N ALA A 567 6.71 26.17 8.92
CA ALA A 567 7.85 25.60 9.62
C ALA A 567 8.10 26.24 10.99
N MET A 568 7.69 27.50 11.19
CA MET A 568 7.88 28.29 12.40
C MET A 568 6.72 28.18 13.40
N THR A 569 5.65 27.42 13.10
CA THR A 569 4.44 27.31 13.96
C THR A 569 4.64 26.61 15.31
N GLY A 570 5.86 26.19 15.67
CA GLY A 570 6.19 25.54 16.95
C GLY A 570 6.81 26.50 17.97
N GLU A 571 6.60 26.26 19.27
CA GLU A 571 7.18 27.06 20.38
C GLU A 571 8.72 27.10 20.36
N ASN A 572 9.40 26.19 19.69
CA ASN A 572 10.86 26.04 19.68
C ASN A 572 11.54 26.63 18.43
N GLY A 573 10.84 27.50 17.67
CA GLY A 573 11.37 28.07 16.40
C GLY A 573 11.58 27.02 15.31
N LEU A 574 12.48 27.29 14.36
CA LEU A 574 12.74 26.40 13.22
C LEU A 574 13.37 25.07 13.63
N THR A 575 12.58 24.01 13.65
CA THR A 575 13.02 22.64 13.92
C THR A 575 13.09 21.82 12.63
N ARG A 576 13.86 20.70 12.65
CA ARG A 576 13.89 19.77 11.52
C ARG A 576 12.50 19.19 11.17
N ALA A 577 11.69 18.92 12.15
CA ALA A 577 10.31 18.47 11.96
C ALA A 577 9.46 19.58 11.35
N GLY A 578 9.64 20.83 11.78
CA GLY A 578 9.02 22.02 11.21
C GLY A 578 9.41 22.20 9.74
N MET A 579 10.69 22.07 9.39
CA MET A 579 11.14 22.15 7.98
C MET A 579 10.44 21.10 7.09
N VAL A 580 10.34 19.85 7.53
CA VAL A 580 9.63 18.80 6.78
C VAL A 580 8.16 19.15 6.63
N ARG A 581 7.52 19.64 7.71
CA ARG A 581 6.12 20.08 7.68
C ARG A 581 5.94 21.27 6.73
N GLY A 582 6.71 22.31 6.87
CA GLY A 582 6.65 23.48 5.98
C GLY A 582 6.79 23.08 4.52
N PHE A 583 7.72 22.19 4.22
CA PHE A 583 7.96 21.74 2.85
C PHE A 583 6.74 21.02 2.23
N TYR A 584 6.13 20.04 2.90
CA TYR A 584 4.96 19.38 2.33
C TYR A 584 3.72 20.28 2.32
N VAL A 585 3.59 21.22 3.26
CA VAL A 585 2.51 22.22 3.24
C VAL A 585 2.68 23.18 2.07
N GLY A 586 3.87 23.72 1.85
CA GLY A 586 4.16 24.58 0.69
C GLY A 586 3.87 23.92 -0.65
N LEU A 587 4.26 22.63 -0.81
CA LEU A 587 3.93 21.84 -1.99
C LEU A 587 2.41 21.62 -2.16
N ALA A 588 1.68 21.45 -1.07
CA ALA A 588 0.23 21.27 -1.11
C ALA A 588 -0.50 22.57 -1.44
N GLN A 589 -0.03 23.72 -0.93
CA GLN A 589 -0.56 25.04 -1.29
C GLN A 589 -0.30 25.37 -2.76
N GLU A 590 0.90 25.07 -3.27
CA GLU A 590 1.20 25.20 -4.69
C GLU A 590 0.27 24.33 -5.55
N TYR A 591 -0.03 23.10 -5.11
CA TYR A 591 -0.98 22.24 -5.81
C TYR A 591 -2.40 22.81 -5.77
N ARG A 592 -2.82 23.39 -4.65
CA ARG A 592 -4.15 23.95 -4.42
C ARG A 592 -4.45 25.11 -5.36
N ARG A 593 -3.45 25.93 -5.74
CA ARG A 593 -3.62 27.06 -6.67
C ARG A 593 -4.15 26.66 -8.05
N ARG A 594 -4.07 25.39 -8.45
CA ARG A 594 -4.71 24.90 -9.70
C ARG A 594 -6.25 24.94 -9.69
N PHE A 595 -6.86 25.12 -8.53
CA PHE A 595 -8.31 25.27 -8.37
C PHE A 595 -8.75 26.74 -8.31
N GLU A 596 -7.83 27.69 -8.32
CA GLU A 596 -8.10 29.13 -8.20
C GLU A 596 -8.32 29.81 -9.56
N VAL A 597 -8.34 29.06 -10.67
CA VAL A 597 -8.45 29.61 -12.05
C VAL A 597 -9.89 29.69 -12.52
#